data_e3b6ba499cbd307e4030bd70d5329f87
#
_entry.id   e3b6ba499cbd307e4030bd70d5329f87
#
_cell.length_a   1.000
_cell.length_b   1.000
_cell.length_c   1.000
_cell.angle_alpha   90.00
_cell.angle_beta   90.00
_cell.angle_gamma   90.00
#
_symmetry.space_group_name_H-M   'P 1'
#
loop_
_entity.id
_entity.type
_entity.pdbx_description
1 polymer ?
#
loop_
_entity_poly.entity_id
_entity_poly.type
_entity_poly.pdbx_seq_one_letter_code
_entity_poly.pdbx_strand_id
1 'polypeptide(L)'
;MEAALPPAAAHKRCGLGVTTGENQGTPGASPHSGEHTAARKIENMNTSPSTTPVVRLSHVSKIYGSGDTQVSALNNVSVDFYSGEFTAIMGPSGSGKSTMMHILAGLDSLTSGTVFIENTDITALKDSQLTKLRRDRIGFVFQSFNLIPTLDAQANILLPLELAGQKVDEDWFKLIVSSLGLEQRLNHRPSELSGGQQQRVAVARALMSRPAVIVADEPTGNLDSHSTKEVLGLLRRAVNELDQSVIMVTHDVHAASYADRVLVVRDGAIVSDLRGASEDELNAALR
;
A
#
# COMPACT_ATOMS: atom_id res chain seq x y z
N MET A 1 52.09 3.61 -23.79
CA MET A 1 51.63 4.57 -24.85
C MET A 1 50.57 5.43 -24.20
N GLU A 2 51.07 6.57 -23.73
CA GLU A 2 50.30 7.67 -23.16
C GLU A 2 49.59 8.43 -24.29
N ALA A 3 48.36 8.83 -24.11
CA ALA A 3 47.75 9.86 -24.94
C ALA A 3 46.91 10.78 -24.07
N ALA A 4 47.33 12.04 -24.10
CA ALA A 4 47.04 13.18 -23.30
C ALA A 4 45.61 13.75 -23.46
N LEU A 5 45.15 14.43 -22.40
CA LEU A 5 44.06 15.38 -22.34
C LEU A 5 44.39 16.70 -23.07
N PRO A 6 43.42 17.41 -23.63
CA PRO A 6 43.55 18.83 -23.94
C PRO A 6 42.80 19.71 -22.93
N PRO A 7 43.16 21.01 -22.83
CA PRO A 7 42.94 21.86 -21.69
C PRO A 7 41.68 22.77 -21.73
N ALA A 8 41.40 23.33 -20.58
CA ALA A 8 40.39 24.34 -20.29
C ALA A 8 40.55 25.66 -21.07
N ALA A 9 39.43 26.29 -21.44
CA ALA A 9 39.40 27.68 -21.86
C ALA A 9 38.48 28.52 -20.94
N ALA A 10 39.09 29.61 -20.46
CA ALA A 10 38.53 30.58 -19.51
C ALA A 10 38.02 31.84 -20.23
N HIS A 11 37.22 32.58 -19.48
CA HIS A 11 36.91 34.03 -19.55
C HIS A 11 35.95 34.59 -20.62
N LYS A 12 34.87 35.23 -20.11
CA LYS A 12 34.72 36.69 -20.22
C LYS A 12 33.70 37.26 -19.23
N ARG A 13 34.19 38.15 -18.36
CA ARG A 13 33.39 39.15 -17.61
C ARG A 13 33.11 40.37 -18.49
N CYS A 14 31.92 40.97 -18.34
CA CYS A 14 31.60 42.39 -18.59
C CYS A 14 30.26 42.61 -17.89
N GLY A 15 30.00 43.59 -17.04
CA GLY A 15 30.54 44.92 -16.78
C GLY A 15 29.36 45.88 -16.68
N LEU A 16 29.07 46.29 -15.44
CA LEU A 16 28.53 47.60 -14.97
C LEU A 16 27.48 48.38 -15.80
N GLY A 17 26.39 48.72 -15.12
CA GLY A 17 25.49 49.82 -15.46
C GLY A 17 24.63 50.24 -14.28
N VAL A 18 25.16 51.23 -13.47
CA VAL A 18 24.49 51.94 -12.38
C VAL A 18 23.72 53.10 -13.01
N THR A 19 22.46 53.33 -12.66
CA THR A 19 21.83 54.63 -12.70
C THR A 19 20.91 54.85 -11.51
N THR A 20 21.28 55.82 -10.71
CA THR A 20 20.60 56.44 -9.58
C THR A 20 19.40 57.31 -10.07
N GLY A 21 18.34 57.32 -9.27
CA GLY A 21 17.20 58.22 -9.43
C GLY A 21 16.41 58.32 -8.13
N GLU A 22 16.81 59.29 -7.28
CA GLU A 22 16.01 59.75 -6.14
C GLU A 22 14.72 60.45 -6.61
N ASN A 23 13.62 60.23 -5.89
CA ASN A 23 12.72 61.35 -5.60
C ASN A 23 11.91 61.10 -4.30
N GLN A 24 11.90 62.17 -3.50
CA GLN A 24 11.32 62.31 -2.15
C GLN A 24 9.79 62.54 -2.22
N GLY A 25 9.12 62.17 -1.14
CA GLY A 25 7.74 62.64 -0.91
C GLY A 25 7.03 61.88 0.22
N THR A 26 7.14 62.35 1.44
CA THR A 26 6.35 62.02 2.64
C THR A 26 5.20 63.04 2.80
N PRO A 27 4.27 62.95 3.82
CA PRO A 27 3.76 61.81 4.62
C PRO A 27 2.20 61.77 4.73
N GLY A 28 1.63 60.72 5.33
CA GLY A 28 0.28 60.85 5.85
C GLY A 28 -0.46 59.54 6.21
N ALA A 29 -0.63 59.34 7.55
CA ALA A 29 -1.73 58.67 8.22
C ALA A 29 -1.81 57.10 8.19
N SER A 30 -1.42 56.50 9.33
CA SER A 30 -1.99 55.25 9.89
C SER A 30 -3.43 55.54 10.48
N PRO A 31 -4.18 54.55 11.02
CA PRO A 31 -4.06 53.09 11.05
C PRO A 31 -5.41 52.40 10.68
N HIS A 32 -5.39 51.13 10.35
CA HIS A 32 -6.41 50.21 10.85
C HIS A 32 -5.92 48.75 10.69
N SER A 33 -5.88 48.14 11.86
CA SER A 33 -5.88 46.71 12.14
C SER A 33 -6.75 45.90 11.19
N GLY A 34 -6.18 44.81 10.66
CA GLY A 34 -6.91 43.79 9.93
C GLY A 34 -6.07 42.50 9.91
N GLU A 35 -6.07 41.82 11.05
CA GLU A 35 -5.64 40.41 11.14
C GLU A 35 -6.54 39.57 10.25
N HIS A 36 -6.12 39.27 9.05
CA HIS A 36 -6.72 38.20 8.27
C HIS A 36 -6.01 36.88 8.59
N THR A 37 -6.39 36.29 9.70
CA THR A 37 -6.23 34.88 10.00
C THR A 37 -6.98 34.11 8.91
N ALA A 38 -6.25 33.67 7.89
CA ALA A 38 -6.75 32.68 6.93
C ALA A 38 -6.87 31.33 7.63
N ALA A 39 -7.92 31.18 8.42
CA ALA A 39 -8.39 29.86 8.88
C ALA A 39 -8.82 29.10 7.60
N ARG A 40 -7.94 28.23 7.09
CA ARG A 40 -8.32 27.21 6.12
C ARG A 40 -9.38 26.36 6.78
N LYS A 41 -10.62 26.57 6.38
CA LYS A 41 -11.78 25.75 6.65
C LYS A 41 -11.44 24.34 6.12
N ILE A 42 -11.10 23.44 7.02
CA ILE A 42 -11.07 22.01 6.73
C ILE A 42 -12.54 21.64 6.53
N GLU A 43 -12.99 21.69 5.30
CA GLU A 43 -14.24 21.06 4.92
C GLU A 43 -14.02 19.57 5.13
N ASN A 44 -14.73 19.02 6.09
CA ASN A 44 -14.94 17.58 6.22
C ASN A 44 -15.53 17.11 4.87
N MET A 45 -14.66 16.68 3.98
CA MET A 45 -15.06 15.89 2.83
C MET A 45 -15.54 14.55 3.40
N ASN A 46 -16.83 14.46 3.61
CA ASN A 46 -17.54 13.20 3.69
C ASN A 46 -17.37 12.54 2.32
N THR A 47 -16.23 11.89 2.10
CA THR A 47 -16.02 11.05 0.92
C THR A 47 -16.90 9.83 1.10
N SER A 48 -18.07 9.86 0.46
CA SER A 48 -18.82 8.63 0.22
C SER A 48 -17.84 7.60 -0.36
N PRO A 49 -17.83 6.35 0.14
CA PRO A 49 -16.91 5.33 -0.39
C PRO A 49 -17.06 5.26 -1.91
N SER A 50 -15.94 5.16 -2.60
CA SER A 50 -15.91 5.00 -4.06
C SER A 50 -16.84 3.87 -4.45
N THR A 51 -17.74 4.12 -5.40
CA THR A 51 -18.67 3.09 -5.90
C THR A 51 -17.99 2.12 -6.86
N THR A 52 -16.75 2.38 -7.24
CA THR A 52 -16.00 1.57 -8.21
C THR A 52 -15.13 0.54 -7.47
N PRO A 53 -15.36 -0.76 -7.66
CA PRO A 53 -14.55 -1.79 -7.03
C PRO A 53 -13.13 -1.80 -7.64
N VAL A 54 -12.13 -1.86 -6.77
CA VAL A 54 -10.72 -2.08 -7.16
C VAL A 54 -10.42 -3.55 -7.40
N VAL A 55 -11.07 -4.43 -6.64
CA VAL A 55 -11.05 -5.89 -6.86
C VAL A 55 -12.48 -6.42 -6.76
N ARG A 56 -12.86 -7.31 -7.68
CA ARG A 56 -14.16 -7.99 -7.68
C ARG A 56 -13.97 -9.48 -7.86
N LEU A 57 -14.57 -10.25 -6.98
CA LEU A 57 -14.77 -11.68 -7.13
C LEU A 57 -16.25 -11.93 -7.51
N SER A 58 -16.48 -12.73 -8.54
CA SER A 58 -17.83 -13.08 -9.00
C SER A 58 -17.97 -14.59 -9.09
N HIS A 59 -18.79 -15.18 -8.22
CA HIS A 59 -19.09 -16.61 -8.15
C HIS A 59 -17.84 -17.49 -8.08
N VAL A 60 -16.83 -17.05 -7.35
CA VAL A 60 -15.54 -17.72 -7.26
C VAL A 60 -15.64 -18.97 -6.41
N SER A 61 -15.23 -20.09 -6.98
CA SER A 61 -15.05 -21.36 -6.26
C SER A 61 -13.65 -21.89 -6.47
N LYS A 62 -13.10 -22.51 -5.42
CA LYS A 62 -11.80 -23.20 -5.46
C LYS A 62 -11.90 -24.53 -4.79
N ILE A 63 -11.57 -25.58 -5.54
CA ILE A 63 -11.51 -26.96 -5.07
C ILE A 63 -10.09 -27.46 -5.28
N TYR A 64 -9.49 -28.00 -4.22
CA TYR A 64 -8.21 -28.69 -4.28
C TYR A 64 -8.42 -30.21 -4.26
N GLY A 65 -7.49 -30.95 -4.83
CA GLY A 65 -7.54 -32.40 -4.89
C GLY A 65 -8.50 -32.94 -5.97
N SER A 66 -8.69 -34.25 -5.98
CA SER A 66 -9.58 -34.95 -6.92
C SER A 66 -10.21 -36.19 -6.23
N GLY A 67 -11.41 -36.60 -6.70
CA GLY A 67 -12.13 -37.76 -6.13
C GLY A 67 -12.42 -37.55 -4.64
N ASP A 68 -12.16 -38.58 -3.84
CA ASP A 68 -12.47 -38.61 -2.40
C ASP A 68 -11.59 -37.66 -1.53
N THR A 69 -10.54 -37.07 -2.11
CA THR A 69 -9.67 -36.11 -1.42
C THR A 69 -9.99 -34.65 -1.74
N GLN A 70 -11.12 -34.38 -2.35
CA GLN A 70 -11.54 -33.02 -2.68
C GLN A 70 -11.79 -32.19 -1.42
N VAL A 71 -11.20 -30.99 -1.40
CA VAL A 71 -11.46 -29.96 -0.39
C VAL A 71 -11.94 -28.69 -1.08
N SER A 72 -13.17 -28.27 -0.77
CA SER A 72 -13.70 -26.98 -1.22
C SER A 72 -13.15 -25.87 -0.33
N ALA A 73 -12.18 -25.11 -0.82
CA ALA A 73 -11.57 -24.01 -0.10
C ALA A 73 -12.34 -22.70 -0.25
N LEU A 74 -13.00 -22.49 -1.41
CA LEU A 74 -13.97 -21.41 -1.62
C LEU A 74 -15.20 -21.95 -2.31
N ASN A 75 -16.36 -21.47 -1.89
CA ASN A 75 -17.66 -21.91 -2.38
C ASN A 75 -18.51 -20.73 -2.82
N ASN A 76 -18.57 -20.50 -4.14
CA ASN A 76 -19.41 -19.49 -4.79
C ASN A 76 -19.30 -18.08 -4.16
N VAL A 77 -18.08 -17.62 -3.88
CA VAL A 77 -17.84 -16.33 -3.25
C VAL A 77 -18.02 -15.19 -4.26
N SER A 78 -18.85 -14.22 -3.91
CA SER A 78 -18.99 -12.97 -4.64
C SER A 78 -18.79 -11.79 -3.67
N VAL A 79 -17.83 -10.91 -3.98
CA VAL A 79 -17.50 -9.74 -3.14
C VAL A 79 -16.79 -8.68 -3.95
N ASP A 80 -17.12 -7.41 -3.66
CA ASP A 80 -16.44 -6.24 -4.18
C ASP A 80 -15.57 -5.61 -3.08
N PHE A 81 -14.31 -5.27 -3.41
CA PHE A 81 -13.41 -4.46 -2.58
C PHE A 81 -13.29 -3.08 -3.23
N TYR A 82 -13.43 -2.02 -2.45
CA TYR A 82 -13.55 -0.66 -2.98
C TYR A 82 -12.23 0.11 -2.90
N SER A 83 -12.06 1.06 -3.82
CA SER A 83 -10.91 1.95 -3.84
C SER A 83 -10.89 2.85 -2.59
N GLY A 84 -9.69 3.04 -2.00
CA GLY A 84 -9.53 3.85 -0.80
C GLY A 84 -10.13 3.25 0.47
N GLU A 85 -10.43 1.95 0.49
CA GLU A 85 -10.99 1.23 1.65
C GLU A 85 -9.96 0.29 2.26
N PHE A 86 -9.92 0.23 3.60
CA PHE A 86 -9.21 -0.80 4.33
C PHE A 86 -10.18 -1.93 4.66
N THR A 87 -10.07 -3.07 3.99
CA THR A 87 -10.88 -4.27 4.26
C THR A 87 -10.04 -5.34 4.95
N ALA A 88 -10.51 -5.88 6.07
CA ALA A 88 -9.94 -7.07 6.70
C ALA A 88 -10.76 -8.32 6.37
N ILE A 89 -10.08 -9.45 6.17
CA ILE A 89 -10.67 -10.78 5.98
C ILE A 89 -10.30 -11.63 7.21
N MET A 90 -11.31 -12.04 7.97
CA MET A 90 -11.15 -12.82 9.20
C MET A 90 -11.84 -14.19 9.09
N GLY A 91 -11.54 -15.05 10.04
CA GLY A 91 -12.17 -16.37 10.19
C GLY A 91 -11.23 -17.40 10.79
N PRO A 92 -11.73 -18.58 11.16
CA PRO A 92 -10.91 -19.65 11.75
C PRO A 92 -9.84 -20.18 10.78
N SER A 93 -8.86 -20.93 11.30
CA SER A 93 -7.88 -21.61 10.46
C SER A 93 -8.57 -22.57 9.51
N GLY A 94 -8.11 -22.64 8.25
CA GLY A 94 -8.71 -23.48 7.22
C GLY A 94 -10.01 -22.97 6.59
N SER A 95 -10.52 -21.79 6.97
CA SER A 95 -11.78 -21.26 6.42
C SER A 95 -11.73 -20.78 4.98
N GLY A 96 -10.55 -20.72 4.34
CA GLY A 96 -10.37 -20.28 2.96
C GLY A 96 -9.78 -18.88 2.77
N LYS A 97 -9.43 -18.15 3.85
CA LYS A 97 -8.90 -16.77 3.79
C LYS A 97 -7.66 -16.63 2.90
N SER A 98 -6.62 -17.42 3.15
CA SER A 98 -5.38 -17.38 2.34
C SER A 98 -5.64 -17.81 0.90
N THR A 99 -6.55 -18.77 0.67
CA THR A 99 -6.98 -19.14 -0.69
C THR A 99 -7.66 -17.97 -1.38
N MET A 100 -8.58 -17.28 -0.70
CA MET A 100 -9.24 -16.08 -1.24
C MET A 100 -8.22 -15.01 -1.58
N MET A 101 -7.29 -14.74 -0.67
CA MET A 101 -6.21 -13.77 -0.89
C MET A 101 -5.32 -14.17 -2.08
N HIS A 102 -4.91 -15.42 -2.19
CA HIS A 102 -4.08 -15.88 -3.32
C HIS A 102 -4.83 -15.75 -4.66
N ILE A 103 -6.12 -16.06 -4.69
CA ILE A 103 -6.94 -15.95 -5.90
C ILE A 103 -7.13 -14.48 -6.30
N LEU A 104 -7.52 -13.59 -5.36
CA LEU A 104 -7.72 -12.18 -5.68
C LEU A 104 -6.41 -11.48 -6.12
N ALA A 105 -5.27 -12.00 -5.68
CA ALA A 105 -3.96 -11.51 -6.08
C ALA A 105 -3.38 -12.21 -7.33
N GLY A 106 -4.13 -13.13 -7.93
CA GLY A 106 -3.69 -13.90 -9.11
C GLY A 106 -2.48 -14.81 -8.84
N LEU A 107 -2.28 -15.23 -7.58
CA LEU A 107 -1.23 -16.18 -7.17
C LEU A 107 -1.66 -17.63 -7.29
N ASP A 108 -2.97 -17.88 -7.30
CA ASP A 108 -3.55 -19.21 -7.50
C ASP A 108 -4.70 -19.13 -8.51
N SER A 109 -4.97 -20.25 -9.19
CA SER A 109 -6.07 -20.39 -10.13
C SER A 109 -7.37 -20.74 -9.41
N LEU A 110 -8.50 -20.25 -9.89
CA LEU A 110 -9.83 -20.64 -9.43
C LEU A 110 -10.35 -21.89 -10.18
N THR A 111 -11.31 -22.59 -9.60
CA THR A 111 -12.01 -23.69 -10.28
C THR A 111 -13.14 -23.16 -11.15
N SER A 112 -13.87 -22.16 -10.68
CA SER A 112 -14.93 -21.47 -11.43
C SER A 112 -15.14 -20.04 -10.93
N GLY A 113 -15.80 -19.21 -11.73
CA GLY A 113 -16.03 -17.80 -11.45
C GLY A 113 -15.06 -16.89 -12.19
N THR A 114 -15.02 -15.61 -11.81
CA THR A 114 -14.14 -14.59 -12.38
C THR A 114 -13.60 -13.66 -11.33
N VAL A 115 -12.39 -13.12 -11.56
CA VAL A 115 -11.76 -12.11 -10.72
C VAL A 115 -11.33 -10.92 -11.57
N PHE A 116 -11.72 -9.73 -11.14
CA PHE A 116 -11.31 -8.49 -11.77
C PHE A 116 -10.44 -7.68 -10.84
N ILE A 117 -9.37 -7.10 -11.37
CA ILE A 117 -8.60 -6.03 -10.72
C ILE A 117 -8.82 -4.79 -11.57
N GLU A 118 -9.43 -3.78 -10.97
CA GLU A 118 -10.00 -2.63 -11.69
C GLU A 118 -10.95 -3.13 -12.80
N ASN A 119 -10.63 -2.87 -14.06
CA ASN A 119 -11.43 -3.30 -15.20
C ASN A 119 -10.84 -4.52 -15.96
N THR A 120 -9.80 -5.16 -15.38
CA THR A 120 -9.10 -6.28 -16.03
C THR A 120 -9.54 -7.60 -15.43
N ASP A 121 -10.15 -8.47 -16.26
CA ASP A 121 -10.39 -9.87 -15.90
C ASP A 121 -9.06 -10.62 -15.86
N ILE A 122 -8.62 -10.96 -14.63
CA ILE A 122 -7.34 -11.65 -14.43
C ILE A 122 -7.43 -13.16 -14.67
N THR A 123 -8.63 -13.73 -14.70
CA THR A 123 -8.84 -15.18 -14.91
C THR A 123 -8.56 -15.62 -16.34
N ALA A 124 -8.69 -14.71 -17.29
CA ALA A 124 -8.41 -14.95 -18.71
C ALA A 124 -6.94 -14.68 -19.09
N LEU A 125 -6.11 -14.16 -18.19
CA LEU A 125 -4.74 -13.78 -18.48
C LEU A 125 -3.79 -14.97 -18.48
N LYS A 126 -2.80 -14.93 -19.37
CA LYS A 126 -1.67 -15.86 -19.37
C LYS A 126 -0.69 -15.51 -18.25
N ASP A 127 0.13 -16.47 -17.80
CA ASP A 127 1.10 -16.29 -16.70
C ASP A 127 2.00 -15.06 -16.86
N SER A 128 2.48 -14.79 -18.07
CA SER A 128 3.33 -13.62 -18.34
C SER A 128 2.58 -12.28 -18.16
N GLN A 129 1.29 -12.26 -18.48
CA GLN A 129 0.40 -11.09 -18.29
C GLN A 129 0.04 -10.93 -16.81
N LEU A 130 -0.27 -12.03 -16.11
CA LEU A 130 -0.51 -12.04 -14.67
C LEU A 130 0.75 -11.56 -13.90
N THR A 131 1.94 -12.01 -14.28
CA THR A 131 3.20 -11.57 -13.66
C THR A 131 3.39 -10.06 -13.82
N LYS A 132 3.11 -9.51 -15.00
CA LYS A 132 3.17 -8.07 -15.24
C LYS A 132 2.12 -7.31 -14.43
N LEU A 133 0.88 -7.80 -14.42
CA LEU A 133 -0.21 -7.19 -13.65
C LEU A 133 0.11 -7.17 -12.15
N ARG A 134 0.57 -8.31 -11.57
CA ARG A 134 0.99 -8.38 -10.16
C ARG A 134 2.06 -7.36 -9.83
N ARG A 135 3.10 -7.26 -10.66
CA ARG A 135 4.19 -6.30 -10.46
C ARG A 135 3.71 -4.85 -10.47
N ASP A 136 2.79 -4.53 -11.37
CA ASP A 136 2.41 -3.15 -11.66
C ASP A 136 1.19 -2.68 -10.83
N ARG A 137 0.32 -3.62 -10.38
CA ARG A 137 -1.00 -3.28 -9.80
C ARG A 137 -1.23 -3.83 -8.40
N ILE A 138 -0.38 -4.72 -7.89
CA ILE A 138 -0.57 -5.34 -6.57
C ILE A 138 0.68 -5.14 -5.71
N GLY A 139 0.50 -4.51 -4.56
CA GLY A 139 1.52 -4.47 -3.52
C GLY A 139 1.34 -5.65 -2.56
N PHE A 140 2.42 -6.36 -2.22
CA PHE A 140 2.36 -7.48 -1.27
C PHE A 140 3.07 -7.15 0.02
N VAL A 141 2.41 -7.46 1.15
CA VAL A 141 2.98 -7.42 2.50
C VAL A 141 2.73 -8.78 3.15
N PHE A 142 3.79 -9.48 3.54
CA PHE A 142 3.72 -10.82 4.11
C PHE A 142 4.12 -10.85 5.58
N GLN A 143 3.67 -11.84 6.31
CA GLN A 143 4.03 -12.09 7.69
C GLN A 143 5.55 -12.27 7.89
N SER A 144 6.24 -12.92 6.96
CA SER A 144 7.68 -13.17 7.00
C SER A 144 8.51 -12.10 6.30
N PHE A 145 7.94 -10.90 6.06
CA PHE A 145 8.53 -9.73 5.41
C PHE A 145 8.98 -9.97 3.96
N ASN A 146 9.53 -11.13 3.65
CA ASN A 146 10.02 -11.56 2.32
C ASN A 146 10.98 -10.53 1.69
N LEU A 147 11.87 -9.96 2.51
CA LEU A 147 12.96 -9.11 2.05
C LEU A 147 14.09 -9.97 1.48
N ILE A 148 14.78 -9.45 0.46
CA ILE A 148 15.96 -10.09 -0.09
C ILE A 148 17.14 -9.84 0.84
N PRO A 149 17.73 -10.88 1.47
CA PRO A 149 18.70 -10.69 2.57
C PRO A 149 20.01 -10.04 2.13
N THR A 150 20.38 -10.16 0.86
CA THR A 150 21.61 -9.60 0.27
C THR A 150 21.50 -8.13 -0.10
N LEU A 151 20.27 -7.61 -0.21
CA LEU A 151 19.97 -6.22 -0.52
C LEU A 151 19.80 -5.40 0.77
N ASP A 152 20.17 -4.13 0.75
CA ASP A 152 19.81 -3.19 1.81
C ASP A 152 18.33 -2.79 1.74
N ALA A 153 17.87 -1.97 2.68
CA ALA A 153 16.48 -1.53 2.74
C ALA A 153 16.09 -0.72 1.51
N GLN A 154 16.95 0.18 1.03
CA GLN A 154 16.69 0.97 -0.17
C GLN A 154 16.50 0.09 -1.40
N ALA A 155 17.41 -0.83 -1.65
CA ALA A 155 17.32 -1.73 -2.79
C ALA A 155 16.10 -2.66 -2.70
N ASN A 156 15.73 -3.14 -1.48
CA ASN A 156 14.48 -3.88 -1.28
C ASN A 156 13.24 -3.05 -1.61
N ILE A 157 13.21 -1.77 -1.21
CA ILE A 157 12.09 -0.85 -1.50
C ILE A 157 11.97 -0.59 -3.00
N LEU A 158 13.08 -0.37 -3.69
CA LEU A 158 13.11 -0.03 -5.11
C LEU A 158 13.00 -1.24 -6.05
N LEU A 159 13.10 -2.46 -5.53
CA LEU A 159 13.10 -3.70 -6.31
C LEU A 159 11.94 -3.82 -7.31
N PRO A 160 10.68 -3.48 -7.00
CA PRO A 160 9.58 -3.57 -7.97
C PRO A 160 9.81 -2.66 -9.19
N LEU A 161 10.36 -1.47 -9.00
CA LEU A 161 10.66 -0.52 -10.08
C LEU A 161 11.84 -1.00 -10.94
N GLU A 162 12.88 -1.55 -10.31
CA GLU A 162 14.02 -2.13 -11.01
C GLU A 162 13.58 -3.30 -11.92
N LEU A 163 12.75 -4.21 -11.38
CA LEU A 163 12.19 -5.33 -12.14
C LEU A 163 11.25 -4.87 -13.27
N ALA A 164 10.65 -3.70 -13.12
CA ALA A 164 9.80 -3.08 -14.14
C ALA A 164 10.60 -2.30 -15.19
N GLY A 165 11.89 -2.04 -14.95
CA GLY A 165 12.68 -1.11 -15.75
C GLY A 165 12.18 0.33 -15.68
N GLN A 166 11.52 0.70 -14.57
CA GLN A 166 10.95 2.03 -14.35
C GLN A 166 11.93 2.93 -13.61
N LYS A 167 11.86 4.22 -13.90
CA LYS A 167 12.62 5.23 -13.17
C LYS A 167 11.99 5.50 -11.80
N VAL A 168 12.85 5.76 -10.82
CA VAL A 168 12.42 6.16 -9.48
C VAL A 168 11.84 7.57 -9.53
N ASP A 169 10.66 7.74 -8.98
CA ASP A 169 10.11 9.06 -8.63
C ASP A 169 10.68 9.43 -7.25
N GLU A 170 11.67 10.33 -7.26
CA GLU A 170 12.42 10.71 -6.06
C GLU A 170 11.54 11.38 -4.98
N ASP A 171 10.52 12.13 -5.39
CA ASP A 171 9.62 12.80 -4.45
C ASP A 171 8.69 11.77 -3.80
N TRP A 172 8.20 10.81 -4.56
CA TRP A 172 7.41 9.68 -4.03
C TRP A 172 8.26 8.81 -3.10
N PHE A 173 9.47 8.46 -3.49
CA PHE A 173 10.38 7.70 -2.65
C PHE A 173 10.64 8.38 -1.31
N LYS A 174 10.97 9.68 -1.31
CA LYS A 174 11.18 10.47 -0.10
C LYS A 174 9.92 10.52 0.77
N LEU A 175 8.75 10.71 0.17
CA LEU A 175 7.47 10.72 0.88
C LEU A 175 7.23 9.38 1.60
N ILE A 176 7.40 8.25 0.91
CA ILE A 176 7.21 6.92 1.49
C ILE A 176 8.23 6.65 2.60
N VAL A 177 9.51 6.92 2.35
CA VAL A 177 10.58 6.70 3.33
C VAL A 177 10.34 7.51 4.60
N SER A 178 9.97 8.79 4.48
CA SER A 178 9.71 9.64 5.64
C SER A 178 8.42 9.25 6.38
N SER A 179 7.35 8.93 5.65
CA SER A 179 6.08 8.47 6.27
C SER A 179 6.25 7.19 7.09
N LEU A 180 7.23 6.36 6.72
CA LEU A 180 7.53 5.07 7.38
C LEU A 180 8.69 5.15 8.38
N GLY A 181 9.34 6.32 8.53
CA GLY A 181 10.47 6.53 9.43
C GLY A 181 11.69 5.67 9.10
N LEU A 182 12.01 5.56 7.80
CA LEU A 182 13.09 4.70 7.30
C LEU A 182 14.34 5.47 6.86
N GLU A 183 14.40 6.81 7.01
CA GLU A 183 15.48 7.66 6.50
C GLU A 183 16.85 7.20 6.99
N GLN A 184 16.94 6.80 8.26
CA GLN A 184 18.20 6.37 8.91
C GLN A 184 18.46 4.86 8.74
N ARG A 185 17.63 4.16 7.94
CA ARG A 185 17.70 2.69 7.81
C ARG A 185 17.93 2.23 6.38
N LEU A 186 17.99 3.12 5.40
CA LEU A 186 18.08 2.79 3.99
C LEU A 186 19.26 1.90 3.62
N ASN A 187 20.41 2.10 4.26
CA ASN A 187 21.65 1.35 4.01
C ASN A 187 21.79 0.07 4.86
N HIS A 188 20.79 -0.26 5.71
CA HIS A 188 20.85 -1.45 6.54
C HIS A 188 20.30 -2.67 5.79
N ARG A 189 20.94 -3.82 6.00
CA ARG A 189 20.43 -5.10 5.50
C ARG A 189 19.33 -5.64 6.43
N PRO A 190 18.46 -6.55 5.96
CA PRO A 190 17.41 -7.13 6.79
C PRO A 190 17.89 -7.69 8.14
N SER A 191 19.08 -8.32 8.19
CA SER A 191 19.67 -8.84 9.42
C SER A 191 20.05 -7.77 10.46
N GLU A 192 20.14 -6.50 10.06
CA GLU A 192 20.49 -5.36 10.90
C GLU A 192 19.24 -4.57 11.35
N LEU A 193 18.06 -5.00 10.93
CA LEU A 193 16.76 -4.36 11.19
C LEU A 193 15.93 -5.18 12.19
N SER A 194 15.22 -4.49 13.09
CA SER A 194 14.19 -5.16 13.91
C SER A 194 13.03 -5.68 13.04
N GLY A 195 12.22 -6.62 13.56
CA GLY A 195 11.06 -7.13 12.84
C GLY A 195 10.10 -6.03 12.38
N GLY A 196 9.81 -5.06 13.25
CA GLY A 196 8.98 -3.91 12.88
C GLY A 196 9.62 -3.03 11.79
N GLN A 197 10.96 -2.86 11.80
CA GLN A 197 11.66 -2.15 10.74
C GLN A 197 11.64 -2.91 9.42
N GLN A 198 11.84 -4.23 9.45
CA GLN A 198 11.73 -5.08 8.26
C GLN A 198 10.33 -5.01 7.67
N GLN A 199 9.29 -5.03 8.49
CA GLN A 199 7.92 -4.91 8.02
C GLN A 199 7.64 -3.53 7.41
N ARG A 200 8.16 -2.45 7.99
CA ARG A 200 8.08 -1.11 7.39
C ARG A 200 8.76 -1.06 6.02
N VAL A 201 9.90 -1.71 5.84
CA VAL A 201 10.56 -1.86 4.52
C VAL A 201 9.68 -2.65 3.55
N ALA A 202 9.02 -3.73 4.00
CA ALA A 202 8.08 -4.49 3.16
C ALA A 202 6.86 -3.65 2.75
N VAL A 203 6.31 -2.83 3.64
CA VAL A 203 5.22 -1.88 3.34
C VAL A 203 5.70 -0.81 2.35
N ALA A 204 6.91 -0.23 2.56
CA ALA A 204 7.50 0.73 1.63
C ALA A 204 7.64 0.14 0.22
N ARG A 205 8.17 -1.09 0.13
CA ARG A 205 8.30 -1.83 -1.14
C ARG A 205 6.94 -2.01 -1.83
N ALA A 206 5.90 -2.36 -1.07
CA ALA A 206 4.57 -2.54 -1.62
C ALA A 206 3.98 -1.24 -2.18
N LEU A 207 4.28 -0.09 -1.57
CA LEU A 207 3.79 1.23 -1.98
C LEU A 207 4.56 1.82 -3.18
N MET A 208 5.80 1.37 -3.43
CA MET A 208 6.67 1.99 -4.44
C MET A 208 6.11 1.98 -5.86
N SER A 209 5.44 0.90 -6.25
CA SER A 209 4.82 0.78 -7.58
C SER A 209 3.49 1.53 -7.71
N ARG A 210 3.02 2.25 -6.68
CA ARG A 210 1.67 2.86 -6.64
C ARG A 210 0.60 1.86 -7.07
N PRO A 211 0.47 0.74 -6.36
CA PRO A 211 -0.43 -0.34 -6.77
C PRO A 211 -1.89 0.08 -6.67
N ALA A 212 -2.77 -0.59 -7.40
CA ALA A 212 -4.22 -0.43 -7.27
C ALA A 212 -4.71 -0.94 -5.90
N VAL A 213 -4.07 -2.00 -5.39
CA VAL A 213 -4.40 -2.63 -4.10
C VAL A 213 -3.16 -3.19 -3.41
N ILE A 214 -3.10 -3.01 -2.09
CA ILE A 214 -2.13 -3.69 -1.22
C ILE A 214 -2.82 -4.91 -0.61
N VAL A 215 -2.21 -6.08 -0.78
CA VAL A 215 -2.65 -7.35 -0.20
C VAL A 215 -1.69 -7.72 0.92
N ALA A 216 -2.20 -7.78 2.14
CA ALA A 216 -1.42 -8.03 3.34
C ALA A 216 -1.83 -9.35 4.00
N ASP A 217 -0.90 -10.32 4.05
CA ASP A 217 -1.12 -11.62 4.67
C ASP A 217 -0.51 -11.65 6.06
N GLU A 218 -1.35 -11.63 7.08
CA GLU A 218 -0.94 -11.62 8.50
C GLU A 218 0.21 -10.64 8.79
N PRO A 219 0.10 -9.35 8.39
CA PRO A 219 1.25 -8.43 8.33
C PRO A 219 1.88 -8.13 9.69
N THR A 220 1.22 -8.54 10.77
CA THR A 220 1.66 -8.30 12.16
C THR A 220 1.93 -9.58 12.95
N GLY A 221 1.75 -10.76 12.34
CA GLY A 221 1.80 -12.03 13.02
C GLY A 221 3.17 -12.38 13.65
N ASN A 222 4.27 -11.76 13.19
CA ASN A 222 5.62 -11.97 13.72
C ASN A 222 6.14 -10.74 14.50
N LEU A 223 5.27 -9.83 14.92
CA LEU A 223 5.64 -8.57 15.56
C LEU A 223 5.22 -8.55 17.03
N ASP A 224 5.97 -7.81 17.85
CA ASP A 224 5.54 -7.42 19.18
C ASP A 224 4.38 -6.40 19.13
N SER A 225 3.69 -6.20 20.26
CA SER A 225 2.50 -5.34 20.35
C SER A 225 2.75 -3.88 19.97
N HIS A 226 3.96 -3.34 20.20
CA HIS A 226 4.31 -1.97 19.84
C HIS A 226 4.48 -1.86 18.32
N SER A 227 5.30 -2.73 17.72
CA SER A 227 5.53 -2.81 16.27
C SER A 227 4.24 -3.11 15.50
N THR A 228 3.36 -3.95 16.08
CA THR A 228 2.01 -4.23 15.52
C THR A 228 1.20 -2.95 15.35
N LYS A 229 1.07 -2.14 16.42
CA LYS A 229 0.34 -0.86 16.35
C LYS A 229 0.94 0.11 15.34
N GLU A 230 2.28 0.18 15.28
CA GLU A 230 2.96 1.03 14.31
C GLU A 230 2.64 0.61 12.88
N VAL A 231 2.77 -0.68 12.53
CA VAL A 231 2.52 -1.19 11.17
C VAL A 231 1.05 -1.04 10.77
N LEU A 232 0.10 -1.34 11.67
CA LEU A 232 -1.32 -1.13 11.40
C LEU A 232 -1.66 0.36 11.19
N GLY A 233 -1.07 1.23 12.03
CA GLY A 233 -1.17 2.67 11.86
C GLY A 233 -0.61 3.17 10.53
N LEU A 234 0.48 2.56 10.02
CA LEU A 234 1.05 2.87 8.72
C LEU A 234 0.13 2.44 7.58
N LEU A 235 -0.45 1.23 7.63
CA LEU A 235 -1.42 0.77 6.64
C LEU A 235 -2.68 1.66 6.64
N ARG A 236 -3.16 2.06 7.83
CA ARG A 236 -4.29 2.99 7.95
C ARG A 236 -3.99 4.36 7.34
N ARG A 237 -2.78 4.90 7.56
CA ARG A 237 -2.35 6.17 6.94
C ARG A 237 -2.20 6.04 5.42
N ALA A 238 -1.70 4.91 4.92
CA ALA A 238 -1.62 4.68 3.48
C ALA A 238 -3.01 4.77 2.82
N VAL A 239 -4.05 4.28 3.48
CA VAL A 239 -5.44 4.43 3.01
C VAL A 239 -5.89 5.88 3.09
N ASN A 240 -5.72 6.54 4.24
CA ASN A 240 -6.28 7.87 4.49
C ASN A 240 -5.55 9.01 3.76
N GLU A 241 -4.23 8.90 3.61
CA GLU A 241 -3.37 10.00 3.13
C GLU A 241 -2.86 9.76 1.71
N LEU A 242 -2.75 8.49 1.27
CA LEU A 242 -2.22 8.11 -0.03
C LEU A 242 -3.28 7.49 -0.95
N ASP A 243 -4.56 7.46 -0.53
CA ASP A 243 -5.70 6.87 -1.25
C ASP A 243 -5.46 5.41 -1.69
N GLN A 244 -4.70 4.65 -0.86
CA GLN A 244 -4.42 3.25 -1.13
C GLN A 244 -5.59 2.37 -0.70
N SER A 245 -5.86 1.32 -1.47
CA SER A 245 -6.78 0.25 -1.06
C SER A 245 -5.98 -0.84 -0.36
N VAL A 246 -6.44 -1.32 0.79
CA VAL A 246 -5.76 -2.39 1.55
C VAL A 246 -6.73 -3.53 1.80
N ILE A 247 -6.31 -4.75 1.45
CA ILE A 247 -6.98 -6.00 1.80
C ILE A 247 -6.05 -6.78 2.71
N MET A 248 -6.42 -6.95 3.98
CA MET A 248 -5.61 -7.62 4.98
C MET A 248 -6.27 -8.93 5.41
N VAL A 249 -5.52 -10.02 5.37
CA VAL A 249 -5.92 -11.27 6.04
C VAL A 249 -5.34 -11.28 7.45
N THR A 250 -6.16 -11.54 8.44
CA THR A 250 -5.71 -11.68 9.82
C THR A 250 -6.67 -12.57 10.63
N HIS A 251 -6.15 -13.19 11.68
CA HIS A 251 -6.95 -13.86 12.71
C HIS A 251 -7.03 -13.02 14.00
N ASP A 252 -6.31 -11.90 14.07
CA ASP A 252 -6.27 -10.98 15.21
C ASP A 252 -7.39 -9.95 15.10
N VAL A 253 -8.31 -9.97 16.08
CA VAL A 253 -9.45 -9.02 16.18
C VAL A 253 -8.96 -7.58 16.34
N HIS A 254 -7.89 -7.36 17.12
CA HIS A 254 -7.32 -6.03 17.28
C HIS A 254 -6.77 -5.50 15.95
N ALA A 255 -6.07 -6.34 15.17
CA ALA A 255 -5.61 -5.92 13.85
C ALA A 255 -6.77 -5.59 12.90
N ALA A 256 -7.84 -6.40 12.94
CA ALA A 256 -9.02 -6.19 12.11
C ALA A 256 -9.81 -4.92 12.47
N SER A 257 -9.76 -4.47 13.73
CA SER A 257 -10.45 -3.23 14.18
C SER A 257 -9.88 -1.95 13.53
N TYR A 258 -8.71 -2.01 12.90
CA TYR A 258 -8.16 -0.91 12.11
C TYR A 258 -8.83 -0.75 10.73
N ALA A 259 -9.60 -1.75 10.27
CA ALA A 259 -10.22 -1.74 8.96
C ALA A 259 -11.56 -1.00 8.96
N ASP A 260 -11.94 -0.43 7.81
CA ASP A 260 -13.27 0.17 7.61
C ASP A 260 -14.35 -0.90 7.49
N ARG A 261 -13.94 -2.08 6.98
CA ARG A 261 -14.82 -3.21 6.68
C ARG A 261 -14.15 -4.52 7.05
N VAL A 262 -14.91 -5.43 7.64
CA VAL A 262 -14.42 -6.77 8.01
C VAL A 262 -15.32 -7.84 7.40
N LEU A 263 -14.72 -8.72 6.60
CA LEU A 263 -15.37 -9.90 6.04
C LEU A 263 -15.03 -11.10 6.90
N VAL A 264 -16.04 -11.80 7.41
CA VAL A 264 -15.84 -13.06 8.14
C VAL A 264 -16.05 -14.22 7.19
N VAL A 265 -15.01 -15.05 7.04
CA VAL A 265 -15.02 -16.23 6.16
C VAL A 265 -15.08 -17.49 7.02
N ARG A 266 -16.02 -18.38 6.68
CA ARG A 266 -16.18 -19.70 7.31
C ARG A 266 -16.55 -20.72 6.23
N ASP A 267 -15.85 -21.88 6.25
CA ASP A 267 -16.09 -22.98 5.32
C ASP A 267 -16.14 -22.56 3.84
N GLY A 268 -15.22 -21.70 3.46
CA GLY A 268 -15.09 -21.20 2.08
C GLY A 268 -16.15 -20.18 1.65
N ALA A 269 -16.99 -19.69 2.56
CA ALA A 269 -18.02 -18.69 2.27
C ALA A 269 -17.87 -17.44 3.16
N ILE A 270 -18.31 -16.28 2.67
CA ILE A 270 -18.44 -15.06 3.48
C ILE A 270 -19.74 -15.18 4.27
N VAL A 271 -19.62 -15.21 5.62
CA VAL A 271 -20.78 -15.34 6.52
C VAL A 271 -21.19 -14.02 7.16
N SER A 272 -20.29 -13.04 7.19
CA SER A 272 -20.59 -11.68 7.69
C SER A 272 -19.79 -10.64 6.94
N ASP A 273 -20.37 -9.46 6.78
CA ASP A 273 -19.79 -8.26 6.16
C ASP A 273 -20.11 -7.07 7.07
N LEU A 274 -19.13 -6.64 7.84
CA LEU A 274 -19.29 -5.68 8.94
C LEU A 274 -18.53 -4.40 8.61
N ARG A 275 -19.16 -3.25 8.83
CA ARG A 275 -18.53 -1.93 8.65
C ARG A 275 -18.44 -1.18 9.96
N GLY A 276 -17.23 -0.64 10.24
CA GLY A 276 -16.98 0.11 11.49
C GLY A 276 -17.23 -0.70 12.75
N ALA A 277 -17.04 -2.02 12.71
CA ALA A 277 -17.34 -2.92 13.81
C ALA A 277 -16.34 -2.77 14.95
N SER A 278 -16.83 -2.79 16.18
CA SER A 278 -16.03 -2.87 17.40
C SER A 278 -15.40 -4.25 17.58
N GLU A 279 -14.36 -4.35 18.40
CA GLU A 279 -13.73 -5.65 18.73
C GLU A 279 -14.74 -6.64 19.33
N ASP A 280 -15.72 -6.17 20.10
CA ASP A 280 -16.76 -7.03 20.68
C ASP A 280 -17.69 -7.61 19.60
N GLU A 281 -18.10 -6.79 18.62
CA GLU A 281 -18.89 -7.25 17.47
C GLU A 281 -18.11 -8.23 16.59
N LEU A 282 -16.81 -7.98 16.38
CA LEU A 282 -15.94 -8.90 15.65
C LEU A 282 -15.78 -10.24 16.38
N ASN A 283 -15.59 -10.20 17.70
CA ASN A 283 -15.54 -11.41 18.55
C ASN A 283 -16.85 -12.19 18.50
N ALA A 284 -18.00 -11.51 18.48
CA ALA A 284 -19.31 -12.15 18.35
C ALA A 284 -19.50 -12.82 16.98
N ALA A 285 -19.06 -12.19 15.90
CA ALA A 285 -19.18 -12.72 14.54
C ALA A 285 -18.25 -13.93 14.25
N LEU A 286 -17.16 -14.08 15.03
CA LEU A 286 -16.23 -15.21 14.91
C LEU A 286 -16.69 -16.48 15.65
N ARG A 287 -17.67 -16.38 16.56
CA ARG A 287 -18.26 -17.53 17.29
C ARG A 287 -19.26 -18.28 16.43
#